data_053017d343e601a174319bb42ecc7d63
#
_entry.id   053017d343e601a174319bb42ecc7d63
#
_cell.length_a   1.000
_cell.length_b   1.000
_cell.length_c   1.000
_cell.angle_alpha   90.00
_cell.angle_beta   90.00
_cell.angle_gamma   90.00
#
_symmetry.space_group_name_H-M   'P 1'
#
loop_
_entity.id
_entity.type
_entity.pdbx_description
1 polymer ?
#
loop_
_entity_poly.entity_id
_entity_poly.type
_entity_poly.pdbx_seq_one_letter_code
_entity_poly.pdbx_strand_id
1 'polypeptide(L)'
;RLESVSEGVLVSGSVQATATGACVRCLDPVSLPVEVSFQELFVYADRAAHHHEVDADSDEAEVYELVDDLVDLQPVLRDAVVPALPFQPVCRVDCPGLCSECGVALALDPDHHHDVLDPRWAALGTMLSDDPEENRT
;
A
#
# COMPACT_ATOMS: atom_id res chain seq x y z
N ARG A 1 -24.75 -0.58 12.23
CA ARG A 1 -25.57 -1.12 13.31
C ARG A 1 -24.96 -0.71 14.64
N LEU A 2 -25.83 -0.32 15.58
CA LEU A 2 -25.42 0.05 16.94
C LEU A 2 -26.10 -0.92 17.90
N GLU A 3 -25.34 -1.47 18.83
CA GLU A 3 -25.85 -2.38 19.88
C GLU A 3 -25.33 -1.92 21.23
N SER A 4 -26.24 -1.60 22.14
CA SER A 4 -25.88 -1.26 23.51
C SER A 4 -25.48 -2.51 24.27
N VAL A 5 -24.29 -2.50 24.86
CA VAL A 5 -23.76 -3.55 25.72
C VAL A 5 -23.42 -2.97 27.11
N SER A 6 -23.05 -3.81 28.07
CA SER A 6 -22.76 -3.37 29.45
C SER A 6 -21.58 -2.38 29.52
N GLU A 7 -20.62 -2.51 28.64
CA GLU A 7 -19.38 -1.74 28.63
C GLU A 7 -19.46 -0.47 27.77
N GLY A 8 -20.42 -0.42 26.82
CA GLY A 8 -20.49 0.67 25.86
C GLY A 8 -21.48 0.41 24.73
N VAL A 9 -21.12 0.88 23.53
CA VAL A 9 -21.86 0.67 22.29
C VAL A 9 -20.99 -0.07 21.30
N LEU A 10 -21.42 -1.27 20.90
CA LEU A 10 -20.79 -2.01 19.83
C LEU A 10 -21.26 -1.45 18.47
N VAL A 11 -20.34 -0.93 17.70
CA VAL A 11 -20.60 -0.37 16.37
C VAL A 11 -20.10 -1.32 15.30
N SER A 12 -20.98 -1.74 14.42
CA SER A 12 -20.62 -2.57 13.26
C SER A 12 -21.13 -1.93 11.97
N GLY A 13 -20.34 -2.01 10.93
CA GLY A 13 -20.66 -1.43 9.64
C GLY A 13 -19.81 -1.95 8.49
N SER A 14 -20.13 -1.46 7.29
CA SER A 14 -19.33 -1.68 6.09
C SER A 14 -19.12 -0.37 5.35
N VAL A 15 -17.97 -0.27 4.69
CA VAL A 15 -17.60 0.89 3.86
C VAL A 15 -17.36 0.41 2.44
N GLN A 16 -17.95 1.12 1.50
CA GLN A 16 -17.68 0.98 0.08
C GLN A 16 -17.18 2.33 -0.43
N ALA A 17 -16.00 2.33 -1.01
CA ALA A 17 -15.35 3.53 -1.52
C ALA A 17 -14.52 3.22 -2.77
N THR A 18 -14.03 4.27 -3.42
CA THR A 18 -13.06 4.14 -4.51
C THR A 18 -11.79 4.87 -4.11
N ALA A 19 -10.70 4.13 -3.96
CA ALA A 19 -9.39 4.71 -3.78
C ALA A 19 -8.78 5.06 -5.14
N THR A 20 -8.18 6.24 -5.26
CA THR A 20 -7.47 6.67 -6.45
C THR A 20 -5.98 6.82 -6.15
N GLY A 21 -5.15 6.41 -7.09
CA GLY A 21 -3.70 6.48 -6.94
C GLY A 21 -3.00 6.41 -8.28
N ALA A 22 -1.72 6.10 -8.26
CA ALA A 22 -0.93 5.88 -9.47
C ALA A 22 -0.40 4.45 -9.50
N CYS A 23 -0.33 3.87 -10.68
CA CYS A 23 0.32 2.59 -10.91
C CYS A 23 1.80 2.70 -10.52
N VAL A 24 2.30 1.76 -9.70
CA VAL A 24 3.72 1.78 -9.26
C VAL A 24 4.72 1.51 -10.40
N ARG A 25 4.24 1.01 -11.54
CA ARG A 25 5.10 0.67 -12.69
C ARG A 25 5.10 1.74 -13.78
N CYS A 26 3.93 2.26 -14.17
CA CYS A 26 3.81 3.21 -15.30
C CYS A 26 3.37 4.61 -14.89
N LEU A 27 3.02 4.81 -13.62
CA LEU A 27 2.53 6.05 -13.03
C LEU A 27 1.16 6.52 -13.56
N ASP A 28 0.51 5.72 -14.41
CA ASP A 28 -0.85 6.01 -14.86
C ASP A 28 -1.83 5.98 -13.68
N PRO A 29 -2.90 6.79 -13.72
CA PRO A 29 -3.90 6.80 -12.68
C PRO A 29 -4.62 5.45 -12.59
N VAL A 30 -4.86 4.97 -11.37
CA VAL A 30 -5.63 3.78 -11.08
C VAL A 30 -6.78 4.11 -10.13
N SER A 31 -7.89 3.40 -10.30
CA SER A 31 -9.05 3.47 -9.41
C SER A 31 -9.37 2.08 -8.90
N LEU A 32 -9.39 1.93 -7.59
CA LEU A 32 -9.52 0.66 -6.91
C LEU A 32 -10.78 0.65 -6.05
N PRO A 33 -11.71 -0.28 -6.26
CA PRO A 33 -12.83 -0.44 -5.34
C PRO A 33 -12.31 -0.96 -4.00
N VAL A 34 -12.80 -0.36 -2.93
CA VAL A 34 -12.51 -0.75 -1.54
C VAL A 34 -13.82 -1.11 -0.88
N GLU A 35 -13.90 -2.30 -0.33
CA GLU A 35 -15.02 -2.77 0.47
C GLU A 35 -14.48 -3.42 1.72
N VAL A 36 -14.80 -2.85 2.88
CA VAL A 36 -14.35 -3.31 4.20
C VAL A 36 -15.50 -3.34 5.18
N SER A 37 -15.44 -4.27 6.12
CA SER A 37 -16.33 -4.33 7.26
C SER A 37 -15.54 -4.10 8.53
N PHE A 38 -16.16 -3.45 9.50
CA PHE A 38 -15.57 -3.21 10.81
C PHE A 38 -16.57 -3.49 11.92
N GLN A 39 -16.02 -3.77 13.10
CA GLN A 39 -16.79 -3.92 14.33
C GLN A 39 -15.90 -3.47 15.49
N GLU A 40 -16.33 -2.40 16.18
CA GLU A 40 -15.58 -1.79 17.26
C GLU A 40 -16.47 -1.45 18.44
N LEU A 41 -15.90 -1.54 19.65
CA LEU A 41 -16.54 -1.19 20.88
C LEU A 41 -16.15 0.24 21.31
N PHE A 42 -17.15 1.10 21.42
CA PHE A 42 -17.00 2.43 22.02
C PHE A 42 -17.44 2.37 23.47
N VAL A 43 -16.50 2.49 24.39
CA VAL A 43 -16.77 2.36 25.82
C VAL A 43 -17.39 3.61 26.41
N TYR A 44 -18.21 3.45 27.42
CA TYR A 44 -18.69 4.58 28.23
C TYR A 44 -17.53 5.17 29.03
N ALA A 45 -17.51 6.49 29.23
CA ALA A 45 -16.43 7.19 29.90
C ALA A 45 -16.17 6.69 31.34
N ASP A 46 -17.20 6.24 32.05
CA ASP A 46 -17.09 5.64 33.39
C ASP A 46 -16.47 4.23 33.38
N ARG A 47 -16.37 3.57 32.21
CA ARG A 47 -15.78 2.24 32.01
C ARG A 47 -14.40 2.28 31.37
N ALA A 48 -14.03 3.38 30.73
CA ALA A 48 -12.75 3.53 30.03
C ALA A 48 -11.55 3.25 30.94
N ALA A 49 -11.57 3.76 32.17
CA ALA A 49 -10.50 3.54 33.17
C ALA A 49 -10.26 2.05 33.47
N HIS A 50 -11.32 1.24 33.51
CA HIS A 50 -11.21 -0.19 33.75
C HIS A 50 -10.59 -0.94 32.57
N HIS A 51 -10.92 -0.55 31.34
CA HIS A 51 -10.31 -1.13 30.14
C HIS A 51 -8.82 -0.84 30.07
N HIS A 52 -8.37 0.38 30.38
CA HIS A 52 -6.96 0.73 30.45
C HIS A 52 -6.18 -0.06 31.52
N GLU A 53 -6.81 -0.44 32.64
CA GLU A 53 -6.15 -1.26 33.68
C GLU A 53 -6.02 -2.71 33.28
N VAL A 54 -6.99 -3.28 32.57
CA VAL A 54 -6.99 -4.69 32.13
C VAL A 54 -6.05 -4.93 30.95
N ASP A 55 -5.95 -3.95 30.03
CA ASP A 55 -5.10 -4.01 28.85
C ASP A 55 -3.70 -3.39 29.06
N ALA A 56 -3.31 -3.10 30.30
CA ALA A 56 -2.01 -2.49 30.63
C ALA A 56 -0.78 -3.30 30.12
N ASP A 57 -0.95 -4.57 29.78
CA ASP A 57 0.06 -5.42 29.16
C ASP A 57 0.08 -5.37 27.62
N SER A 58 -0.92 -4.73 26.99
CA SER A 58 -0.96 -4.49 25.55
C SER A 58 -0.63 -3.03 25.27
N ASP A 59 0.61 -2.77 24.91
CA ASP A 59 1.18 -1.42 24.64
C ASP A 59 0.43 -0.65 23.52
N GLU A 60 -0.65 -1.17 22.89
CA GLU A 60 -1.26 -0.61 21.68
C GLU A 60 -2.79 -0.77 21.55
N ALA A 61 -3.51 -1.23 22.56
CA ALA A 61 -4.98 -1.28 22.45
C ALA A 61 -5.57 0.13 22.57
N GLU A 62 -5.82 0.77 21.42
CA GLU A 62 -6.51 2.05 21.36
C GLU A 62 -7.99 1.83 21.76
N VAL A 63 -8.36 2.32 22.93
CA VAL A 63 -9.72 2.23 23.45
C VAL A 63 -10.53 3.40 22.91
N TYR A 64 -11.56 3.11 22.11
CA TYR A 64 -12.47 4.12 21.61
C TYR A 64 -13.52 4.47 22.65
N GLU A 65 -13.66 5.75 22.96
CA GLU A 65 -14.60 6.26 23.96
C GLU A 65 -15.78 6.99 23.31
N LEU A 66 -16.95 6.89 23.96
CA LEU A 66 -18.08 7.76 23.65
C LEU A 66 -17.85 9.15 24.27
N VAL A 67 -17.93 10.19 23.45
CA VAL A 67 -17.84 11.59 23.89
C VAL A 67 -19.18 12.27 23.64
N ASP A 68 -19.82 12.77 24.67
CA ASP A 68 -21.12 13.42 24.59
C ASP A 68 -22.19 12.60 23.83
N ASP A 69 -22.24 11.28 24.09
CA ASP A 69 -23.13 10.32 23.43
C ASP A 69 -22.87 10.18 21.91
N LEU A 70 -21.71 10.62 21.42
CA LEU A 70 -21.29 10.51 20.03
C LEU A 70 -20.16 9.52 19.86
N VAL A 71 -20.14 8.84 18.72
CA VAL A 71 -19.04 7.98 18.26
C VAL A 71 -18.24 8.69 17.16
N ASP A 72 -16.93 8.78 17.31
CA ASP A 72 -16.04 9.21 16.23
C ASP A 72 -15.62 8.00 15.40
N LEU A 73 -16.19 7.88 14.20
CA LEU A 73 -15.87 6.79 13.28
C LEU A 73 -14.58 7.02 12.47
N GLN A 74 -13.99 8.21 12.52
CA GLN A 74 -12.84 8.53 11.66
C GLN A 74 -11.64 7.59 11.90
N PRO A 75 -11.17 7.34 13.13
CA PRO A 75 -10.06 6.43 13.38
C PRO A 75 -10.40 4.99 12.96
N VAL A 76 -11.57 4.48 13.37
CA VAL A 76 -12.02 3.13 13.03
C VAL A 76 -12.09 2.90 11.51
N LEU A 77 -12.61 3.88 10.76
CA LEU A 77 -12.68 3.81 9.31
C LEU A 77 -11.29 3.83 8.68
N ARG A 78 -10.37 4.64 9.22
CA ARG A 78 -8.97 4.65 8.77
C ARG A 78 -8.31 3.29 8.96
N ASP A 79 -8.46 2.71 10.14
CA ASP A 79 -7.83 1.44 10.51
C ASP A 79 -8.41 0.26 9.74
N ALA A 80 -9.69 0.34 9.34
CA ALA A 80 -10.31 -0.65 8.46
C ALA A 80 -9.88 -0.47 6.99
N VAL A 81 -9.82 0.76 6.48
CA VAL A 81 -9.62 1.05 5.05
C VAL A 81 -8.15 0.99 4.66
N VAL A 82 -7.25 1.58 5.46
CA VAL A 82 -5.82 1.68 5.07
C VAL A 82 -5.16 0.33 4.84
N PRO A 83 -5.32 -0.69 5.71
CA PRO A 83 -4.75 -2.01 5.47
C PRO A 83 -5.36 -2.77 4.29
N ALA A 84 -6.58 -2.41 3.88
CA ALA A 84 -7.26 -3.02 2.73
C ALA A 84 -6.75 -2.49 1.38
N LEU A 85 -6.01 -1.38 1.39
CA LEU A 85 -5.40 -0.83 0.17
C LEU A 85 -4.22 -1.70 -0.29
N PRO A 86 -4.09 -1.96 -1.60
CA PRO A 86 -2.93 -2.69 -2.09
C PRO A 86 -1.66 -1.87 -1.90
N PHE A 87 -0.62 -2.51 -1.38
CA PHE A 87 0.68 -1.88 -1.15
C PHE A 87 1.35 -1.41 -2.44
N GLN A 88 1.08 -2.10 -3.55
CA GLN A 88 1.61 -1.82 -4.88
C GLN A 88 0.47 -1.82 -5.90
N PRO A 89 -0.26 -0.71 -6.03
CA PRO A 89 -1.32 -0.60 -7.01
C PRO A 89 -0.76 -0.67 -8.43
N VAL A 90 -1.36 -1.50 -9.27
CA VAL A 90 -0.99 -1.64 -10.69
C VAL A 90 -2.22 -1.42 -11.56
N CYS A 91 -2.05 -0.78 -12.71
CA CYS A 91 -3.15 -0.55 -13.66
C CYS A 91 -3.62 -1.87 -14.30
N ARG A 92 -2.71 -2.84 -14.44
CA ARG A 92 -2.96 -4.21 -14.91
C ARG A 92 -1.83 -5.12 -14.44
N VAL A 93 -2.11 -6.42 -14.33
CA VAL A 93 -1.17 -7.42 -13.80
C VAL A 93 0.13 -7.49 -14.63
N ASP A 94 0.01 -7.36 -15.94
CA ASP A 94 1.10 -7.43 -16.94
C ASP A 94 1.64 -6.04 -17.34
N CYS A 95 1.44 -5.00 -16.53
CA CYS A 95 1.93 -3.66 -16.84
C CYS A 95 3.46 -3.70 -17.04
N PRO A 96 3.99 -3.33 -18.22
CA PRO A 96 5.43 -3.36 -18.50
C PRO A 96 6.18 -2.22 -17.80
N GLY A 97 5.46 -1.16 -17.39
CA GLY A 97 6.04 -0.02 -16.69
C GLY A 97 6.70 1.01 -17.59
N LEU A 98 7.60 1.77 -16.97
CA LEU A 98 8.46 2.74 -17.62
C LEU A 98 9.87 2.17 -17.75
N CYS A 99 10.60 2.60 -18.76
CA CYS A 99 12.03 2.33 -18.87
C CYS A 99 12.79 2.99 -17.72
N SER A 100 13.66 2.25 -17.03
CA SER A 100 14.46 2.76 -15.90
C SER A 100 15.47 3.83 -16.30
N GLU A 101 15.89 3.85 -17.57
CA GLU A 101 16.92 4.76 -18.06
C GLU A 101 16.37 6.08 -18.56
N CYS A 102 15.29 6.05 -19.36
CA CYS A 102 14.76 7.24 -20.01
C CYS A 102 13.30 7.57 -19.64
N GLY A 103 12.62 6.69 -18.87
CA GLY A 103 11.24 6.93 -18.45
C GLY A 103 10.18 6.76 -19.54
N VAL A 104 10.52 6.28 -20.74
CA VAL A 104 9.53 6.01 -21.78
C VAL A 104 8.59 4.87 -21.34
N ALA A 105 7.31 5.00 -21.68
CA ALA A 105 6.33 3.97 -21.39
C ALA A 105 6.56 2.73 -22.30
N LEU A 106 6.97 1.62 -21.71
CA LEU A 106 7.26 0.37 -22.42
C LEU A 106 6.02 -0.26 -23.07
N ALA A 107 4.84 0.18 -22.67
CA ALA A 107 3.59 -0.20 -23.34
C ALA A 107 3.44 0.39 -24.73
N LEU A 108 4.11 1.52 -25.02
CA LEU A 108 4.08 2.21 -26.32
C LEU A 108 5.21 1.74 -27.25
N ASP A 109 6.30 1.25 -26.69
CA ASP A 109 7.45 0.73 -27.42
C ASP A 109 7.98 -0.55 -26.73
N PRO A 110 7.38 -1.70 -27.05
CA PRO A 110 7.75 -2.98 -26.41
C PRO A 110 9.18 -3.44 -26.72
N ASP A 111 9.77 -3.01 -27.84
CA ASP A 111 11.11 -3.35 -28.26
C ASP A 111 12.16 -2.33 -27.78
N HIS A 112 11.73 -1.36 -26.97
CA HIS A 112 12.60 -0.34 -26.41
C HIS A 112 13.71 -0.93 -25.55
N HIS A 113 14.95 -0.63 -25.85
CA HIS A 113 16.11 -1.05 -25.08
C HIS A 113 17.21 0.02 -25.11
N HIS A 114 18.10 -0.07 -24.16
CA HIS A 114 19.32 0.73 -24.10
C HIS A 114 20.52 -0.19 -24.00
N ASP A 115 21.53 0.06 -24.79
CA ASP A 115 22.84 -0.58 -24.63
C ASP A 115 23.61 0.10 -23.50
N VAL A 116 23.18 -0.18 -22.25
CA VAL A 116 23.83 0.36 -21.05
C VAL A 116 24.94 -0.57 -20.62
N LEU A 117 26.19 -0.17 -20.89
CA LEU A 117 27.36 -0.85 -20.32
C LEU A 117 27.55 -0.34 -18.89
N ASP A 118 27.43 -1.23 -17.88
CA ASP A 118 27.74 -0.87 -16.48
C ASP A 118 29.20 -0.38 -16.43
N PRO A 119 29.48 0.85 -15.92
CA PRO A 119 30.83 1.40 -15.86
C PRO A 119 31.86 0.51 -15.14
N ARG A 120 31.38 -0.35 -14.22
CA ARG A 120 32.23 -1.33 -13.52
C ARG A 120 32.79 -2.43 -14.46
N TRP A 121 32.09 -2.68 -15.54
CA TRP A 121 32.45 -3.69 -16.54
C TRP A 121 33.05 -3.10 -17.81
N ALA A 122 33.21 -1.78 -17.89
CA ALA A 122 33.74 -1.10 -19.06
C ALA A 122 35.16 -1.62 -19.47
N ALA A 123 35.98 -2.01 -18.48
CA ALA A 123 37.31 -2.58 -18.72
C ALA A 123 37.25 -3.96 -19.42
N LEU A 124 36.19 -4.74 -19.25
CA LEU A 124 35.99 -6.01 -19.92
C LEU A 124 35.60 -5.82 -21.40
N GLY A 125 34.90 -4.74 -21.73
CA GLY A 125 34.53 -4.37 -23.09
C GLY A 125 35.79 -4.16 -23.99
N THR A 126 36.87 -3.58 -23.43
CA THR A 126 38.14 -3.41 -24.16
C THR A 126 38.85 -4.74 -24.41
N MET A 127 38.72 -5.71 -23.51
CA MET A 127 39.33 -7.06 -23.70
C MET A 127 38.64 -7.90 -24.78
N LEU A 128 37.31 -7.67 -24.97
CA LEU A 128 36.56 -8.35 -26.03
C LEU A 128 36.80 -7.77 -27.42
N SER A 129 37.23 -6.51 -27.51
CA SER A 129 37.59 -5.86 -28.78
C SER A 129 39.02 -6.14 -29.22
N ASP A 130 39.87 -6.72 -28.36
CA ASP A 130 41.26 -7.12 -28.67
C ASP A 130 41.37 -8.60 -29.08
N ASP A 131 40.39 -9.18 -29.77
CA ASP A 131 40.51 -10.51 -30.36
C ASP A 131 41.24 -10.36 -31.71
N PRO A 132 42.54 -10.75 -31.82
CA PRO A 132 43.28 -10.61 -33.05
C PRO A 132 42.90 -11.77 -33.98
N GLU A 133 41.82 -11.64 -34.73
CA GLU A 133 41.52 -12.51 -35.88
C GLU A 133 42.33 -12.07 -37.11
N GLU A 134 43.62 -11.86 -36.94
CA GLU A 134 44.49 -11.62 -38.10
C GLU A 134 45.84 -12.25 -37.92
N ASN A 135 45.92 -13.59 -37.92
CA ASN A 135 47.10 -14.30 -38.41
C ASN A 135 46.83 -15.78 -38.65
N ARG A 136 46.10 -16.10 -39.72
CA ARG A 136 46.16 -17.43 -40.37
C ARG A 136 46.35 -17.23 -41.88
N THR A 137 47.62 -17.08 -42.24
CA THR A 137 48.07 -17.37 -43.58
C THR A 137 48.69 -18.76 -43.55
#